data_e51b106d89da489a4081f83692c1341c
#
_entry.id   e51b106d89da489a4081f83692c1341c
#
_cell.length_a   1.000
_cell.length_b   1.000
_cell.length_c   1.000
_cell.angle_alpha   90.00
_cell.angle_beta   90.00
_cell.angle_gamma   90.00
#
_symmetry.space_group_name_H-M   'P 1'
#
loop_
_entity.id
_entity.type
_entity.pdbx_description
1 polymer ?
#
loop_
_entity_poly.entity_id
_entity_poly.type
_entity_poly.pdbx_seq_one_letter_code
_entity_poly.pdbx_strand_id
1 'polypeptide(L)'
;MPTISGYIASQLSDQNLSNFVKEIERVLAIPYPLAIRSFEEALALVFREAQNRPLTLILDEFQNFKTVDPTIFDSLQRLWDRNHLKSKILLVTCGSVASSMREIFENGTAPLFARESANIHCYATD
;
A
#
# COMPACT_ATOMS: atom_id res chain seq x y z
N MET A 1 -15.66 0.97 9.21
CA MET A 1 -14.49 1.71 8.70
C MET A 1 -14.29 1.37 7.23
N PRO A 2 -14.27 2.36 6.35
CA PRO A 2 -14.09 2.08 4.92
C PRO A 2 -12.77 1.37 4.63
N THR A 3 -12.82 0.44 3.69
CA THR A 3 -11.65 -0.37 3.33
C THR A 3 -11.33 -0.20 1.85
N ILE A 4 -10.10 0.19 1.56
CA ILE A 4 -9.57 0.27 0.21
C ILE A 4 -8.63 -0.90 0.02
N SER A 5 -8.88 -1.74 -1.00
CA SER A 5 -8.07 -2.91 -1.29
C SER A 5 -7.40 -2.77 -2.63
N GLY A 6 -6.08 -2.95 -2.64
CA GLY A 6 -5.29 -2.98 -3.87
C GLY A 6 -4.64 -4.35 -4.04
N TYR A 7 -4.95 -5.03 -5.14
CA TYR A 7 -4.29 -6.27 -5.53
C TYR A 7 -3.19 -5.94 -6.54
N ILE A 8 -1.95 -6.28 -6.21
CA ILE A 8 -0.79 -5.93 -7.04
C ILE A 8 -0.38 -7.16 -7.85
N ALA A 9 -0.80 -7.21 -9.10
CA ALA A 9 -0.39 -8.27 -10.01
C ALA A 9 1.07 -8.05 -10.43
N SER A 10 1.78 -9.14 -10.71
CA SER A 10 3.19 -9.08 -11.07
C SER A 10 3.44 -8.56 -12.49
N GLN A 11 2.37 -8.22 -13.22
CA GLN A 11 2.42 -7.78 -14.61
C GLN A 11 1.65 -6.48 -14.76
N LEU A 12 1.95 -5.71 -15.81
CA LEU A 12 1.18 -4.55 -16.24
C LEU A 12 0.95 -3.51 -15.14
N SER A 13 2.00 -2.77 -14.85
CA SER A 13 2.00 -1.70 -13.85
C SER A 13 0.85 -0.71 -14.03
N ASP A 14 0.56 -0.31 -15.28
CA ASP A 14 -0.51 0.66 -15.57
C ASP A 14 -1.89 0.12 -15.19
N GLN A 15 -2.13 -1.18 -15.42
CA GLN A 15 -3.40 -1.80 -15.05
C GLN A 15 -3.56 -1.87 -13.54
N ASN A 16 -2.49 -2.18 -12.81
CA ASN A 16 -2.51 -2.19 -11.34
C ASN A 16 -2.88 -0.82 -10.80
N LEU A 17 -2.25 0.22 -11.32
CA LEU A 17 -2.54 1.58 -10.88
C LEU A 17 -3.97 1.99 -11.21
N SER A 18 -4.44 1.69 -12.43
CA SER A 18 -5.79 2.01 -12.85
C SER A 18 -6.83 1.35 -11.94
N ASN A 19 -6.65 0.07 -11.64
CA ASN A 19 -7.55 -0.65 -10.76
C ASN A 19 -7.57 -0.08 -9.34
N PHE A 20 -6.39 0.27 -8.84
CA PHE A 20 -6.28 0.85 -7.50
C PHE A 20 -6.96 2.22 -7.41
N VAL A 21 -6.77 3.07 -8.43
CA VAL A 21 -7.41 4.39 -8.49
C VAL A 21 -8.93 4.25 -8.53
N LYS A 22 -9.45 3.31 -9.31
CA LYS A 22 -10.90 3.06 -9.36
C LYS A 22 -11.45 2.63 -8.00
N GLU A 23 -10.71 1.81 -7.28
CA GLU A 23 -11.11 1.38 -5.95
C GLU A 23 -11.14 2.56 -4.98
N ILE A 24 -10.15 3.45 -5.05
CA ILE A 24 -10.12 4.67 -4.24
C ILE A 24 -11.34 5.53 -4.54
N GLU A 25 -11.64 5.75 -5.81
CA GLU A 25 -12.81 6.54 -6.24
C GLU A 25 -14.09 5.96 -5.67
N ARG A 26 -14.23 4.63 -5.73
CA ARG A 26 -15.43 3.95 -5.25
C ARG A 26 -15.59 4.10 -3.74
N VAL A 27 -14.54 3.81 -2.99
CA VAL A 27 -14.60 3.79 -1.52
C VAL A 27 -14.76 5.19 -0.94
N LEU A 28 -14.06 6.17 -1.51
CA LEU A 28 -14.13 7.55 -1.05
C LEU A 28 -15.32 8.32 -1.65
N ALA A 29 -16.11 7.65 -2.51
CA ALA A 29 -17.28 8.24 -3.17
C ALA A 29 -16.92 9.52 -3.95
N ILE A 30 -15.82 9.50 -4.68
CA ILE A 30 -15.37 10.62 -5.49
C ILE A 30 -16.20 10.65 -6.78
N PRO A 31 -16.91 11.75 -7.08
CA PRO A 31 -17.85 11.78 -8.20
C PRO A 31 -17.22 12.07 -9.57
N TYR A 32 -15.90 12.16 -9.66
CA TYR A 32 -15.20 12.45 -10.90
C TYR A 32 -13.91 11.59 -10.97
N PRO A 33 -13.41 11.32 -12.18
CA PRO A 33 -12.17 10.55 -12.32
C PRO A 33 -10.97 11.29 -11.74
N LEU A 34 -10.12 10.58 -11.01
CA LEU A 34 -8.91 11.14 -10.44
C LEU A 34 -7.78 11.11 -11.47
N ALA A 35 -7.04 12.21 -11.57
CA ALA A 35 -5.88 12.32 -12.44
C ALA A 35 -4.61 11.90 -11.68
N ILE A 36 -4.54 10.63 -11.33
CA ILE A 36 -3.42 10.06 -10.58
C ILE A 36 -2.50 9.29 -11.53
N ARG A 37 -1.21 9.58 -11.47
CA ARG A 37 -0.22 9.04 -12.42
C ARG A 37 0.75 8.04 -11.81
N SER A 38 0.77 7.88 -10.49
CA SER A 38 1.70 6.97 -9.83
C SER A 38 1.08 6.39 -8.57
N PHE A 39 1.62 5.25 -8.12
CA PHE A 39 1.22 4.68 -6.85
C PHE A 39 1.54 5.62 -5.69
N GLU A 40 2.63 6.37 -5.77
CA GLU A 40 2.97 7.33 -4.73
C GLU A 40 1.87 8.38 -4.58
N GLU A 41 1.37 8.93 -5.69
CA GLU A 41 0.27 9.89 -5.66
C GLU A 41 -0.99 9.27 -5.07
N ALA A 42 -1.30 8.03 -5.48
CA ALA A 42 -2.49 7.32 -4.98
C ALA A 42 -2.39 7.08 -3.47
N LEU A 43 -1.25 6.61 -3.00
CA LEU A 43 -1.03 6.37 -1.58
C LEU A 43 -1.05 7.67 -0.78
N ALA A 44 -0.45 8.73 -1.31
CA ALA A 44 -0.46 10.04 -0.65
C ALA A 44 -1.89 10.55 -0.45
N LEU A 45 -2.76 10.35 -1.43
CA LEU A 45 -4.17 10.71 -1.32
C LEU A 45 -4.85 9.94 -0.19
N VAL A 46 -4.62 8.63 -0.13
CA VAL A 46 -5.22 7.78 0.91
C VAL A 46 -4.75 8.21 2.30
N PHE A 47 -3.46 8.46 2.47
CA PHE A 47 -2.92 8.93 3.76
C PHE A 47 -3.50 10.28 4.15
N ARG A 48 -3.66 11.18 3.19
CA ARG A 48 -4.25 12.51 3.44
C ARG A 48 -5.71 12.40 3.88
N GLU A 49 -6.49 11.59 3.19
CA GLU A 49 -7.90 11.38 3.56
C GLU A 49 -8.02 10.73 4.94
N ALA A 50 -7.08 9.88 5.31
CA ALA A 50 -7.06 9.22 6.61
C ALA A 50 -6.75 10.17 7.76
N GLN A 51 -6.32 11.39 7.51
CA GLN A 51 -6.17 12.41 8.56
C GLN A 51 -7.55 12.88 9.05
N ASN A 52 -8.56 12.80 8.20
CA ASN A 52 -9.90 13.31 8.50
C ASN A 52 -10.87 12.19 8.90
N ARG A 53 -10.62 10.96 8.53
CA ARG A 53 -11.51 9.83 8.85
C ARG A 53 -10.73 8.52 8.89
N PRO A 54 -11.18 7.55 9.70
CA PRO A 54 -10.51 6.25 9.74
C PRO A 54 -10.64 5.52 8.40
N LEU A 55 -9.53 4.98 7.93
CA LEU A 55 -9.49 4.18 6.70
C LEU A 55 -8.64 2.94 6.91
N THR A 56 -9.04 1.84 6.30
CA THR A 56 -8.21 0.64 6.18
C THR A 56 -7.70 0.54 4.76
N LEU A 57 -6.41 0.37 4.60
CA LEU A 57 -5.77 0.16 3.31
C LEU A 57 -5.14 -1.23 3.30
N ILE A 58 -5.57 -2.08 2.37
CA ILE A 58 -5.02 -3.42 2.20
C ILE A 58 -4.29 -3.47 0.87
N LEU A 59 -3.02 -3.82 0.91
CA LEU A 59 -2.20 -4.02 -0.29
C LEU A 59 -1.87 -5.51 -0.38
N ASP A 60 -2.57 -6.20 -1.28
CA ASP A 60 -2.44 -7.64 -1.46
C ASP A 60 -1.39 -7.95 -2.52
N GLU A 61 -0.67 -9.05 -2.32
CA GLU A 61 0.50 -9.42 -3.12
C GLU A 61 1.54 -8.31 -3.15
N PHE A 62 1.79 -7.73 -1.98
CA PHE A 62 2.63 -6.55 -1.78
C PHE A 62 4.05 -6.75 -2.30
N GLN A 63 4.57 -7.98 -2.23
CA GLN A 63 5.92 -8.28 -2.72
C GLN A 63 6.07 -8.03 -4.22
N ASN A 64 4.97 -8.04 -4.97
CA ASN A 64 5.02 -7.80 -6.42
C ASN A 64 5.47 -6.38 -6.77
N PHE A 65 5.41 -5.44 -5.83
CA PHE A 65 5.98 -4.12 -6.06
C PHE A 65 7.47 -4.17 -6.36
N LYS A 66 8.19 -5.19 -5.93
CA LYS A 66 9.61 -5.35 -6.27
C LYS A 66 9.83 -5.37 -7.78
N THR A 67 8.87 -5.91 -8.53
CA THR A 67 8.93 -6.01 -9.99
C THR A 67 8.19 -4.87 -10.66
N VAL A 68 7.00 -4.54 -10.15
CA VAL A 68 6.09 -3.59 -10.80
C VAL A 68 6.54 -2.15 -10.59
N ASP A 69 6.92 -1.80 -9.37
CA ASP A 69 7.35 -0.44 -9.03
C ASP A 69 8.17 -0.48 -7.75
N PRO A 70 9.46 -0.81 -7.83
CA PRO A 70 10.28 -0.94 -6.61
C PRO A 70 10.49 0.38 -5.87
N THR A 71 10.21 1.51 -6.48
CA THR A 71 10.32 2.82 -5.80
C THR A 71 9.24 2.98 -4.73
N ILE A 72 8.21 2.15 -4.76
CA ILE A 72 7.09 2.27 -3.80
C ILE A 72 7.53 2.04 -2.37
N PHE A 73 8.55 1.23 -2.14
CA PHE A 73 9.02 0.95 -0.79
C PHE A 73 9.60 2.20 -0.13
N ASP A 74 10.39 2.97 -0.87
CA ASP A 74 10.91 4.25 -0.39
C ASP A 74 9.80 5.28 -0.22
N SER A 75 8.89 5.34 -1.19
CA SER A 75 7.75 6.26 -1.14
C SER A 75 6.88 5.97 0.07
N LEU A 76 6.57 4.70 0.31
CA LEU A 76 5.74 4.29 1.44
C LEU A 76 6.44 4.55 2.77
N GLN A 77 7.76 4.37 2.84
CA GLN A 77 8.53 4.72 4.03
C GLN A 77 8.35 6.20 4.36
N ARG A 78 8.51 7.08 3.36
CA ARG A 78 8.36 8.53 3.58
C ARG A 78 6.95 8.90 3.99
N LEU A 79 5.94 8.31 3.33
CA LEU A 79 4.55 8.59 3.66
C LEU A 79 4.18 8.10 5.05
N TRP A 80 4.63 6.91 5.40
CA TRP A 80 4.38 6.33 6.72
C TRP A 80 5.03 7.15 7.82
N ASP A 81 6.32 7.44 7.69
CA ASP A 81 7.06 8.19 8.70
C ASP A 81 6.48 9.60 8.90
N ARG A 82 5.97 10.20 7.82
CA ARG A 82 5.39 11.54 7.86
C ARG A 82 3.98 11.57 8.44
N ASN A 83 3.21 10.52 8.24
CA ASN A 83 1.76 10.56 8.47
C ASN A 83 1.23 9.61 9.56
N HIS A 84 1.95 8.56 9.95
CA HIS A 84 1.36 7.50 10.79
C HIS A 84 0.86 7.99 12.15
N LEU A 85 1.45 9.05 12.70
CA LEU A 85 1.04 9.59 14.00
C LEU A 85 -0.19 10.50 13.90
N LYS A 86 -0.47 11.06 12.72
CA LYS A 86 -1.59 11.99 12.51
C LYS A 86 -2.68 11.43 11.61
N SER A 87 -2.48 10.27 11.02
CA SER A 87 -3.47 9.59 10.20
C SER A 87 -4.19 8.52 10.99
N LYS A 88 -5.47 8.35 10.70
CA LYS A 88 -6.30 7.28 11.27
C LYS A 88 -6.31 6.11 10.29
N ILE A 89 -5.14 5.67 9.87
CA ILE A 89 -5.00 4.63 8.86
C ILE A 89 -4.56 3.31 9.48
N LEU A 90 -5.24 2.24 9.07
CA LEU A 90 -4.77 0.89 9.32
C LEU A 90 -4.22 0.35 7.99
N LEU A 91 -2.92 0.16 7.92
CA LEU A 91 -2.27 -0.36 6.72
C LEU A 91 -1.98 -1.84 6.91
N VAL A 92 -2.53 -2.65 6.01
CA VAL A 92 -2.35 -4.10 6.00
C VAL A 92 -1.66 -4.50 4.70
N THR A 93 -0.55 -5.20 4.80
CA THR A 93 0.12 -5.75 3.63
C THR A 93 0.07 -7.28 3.70
N CYS A 94 -0.29 -7.90 2.59
CA CYS A 94 -0.37 -9.34 2.47
C CYS A 94 0.49 -9.80 1.30
N GLY A 95 1.05 -10.98 1.41
CA GLY A 95 1.84 -11.56 0.33
C GLY A 95 1.81 -13.07 0.37
N SER A 96 1.92 -13.70 -0.81
CA SER A 96 1.94 -15.16 -0.93
C SER A 96 3.36 -15.75 -0.92
N VAL A 97 4.40 -14.89 -0.94
CA VAL A 97 5.80 -15.32 -0.92
C VAL A 97 6.43 -14.84 0.37
N ALA A 98 6.53 -15.74 1.34
CA ALA A 98 6.98 -15.41 2.70
C ALA A 98 8.40 -14.84 2.72
N SER A 99 9.33 -15.43 1.95
CA SER A 99 10.70 -14.94 1.91
C SER A 99 10.81 -13.53 1.39
N SER A 100 10.03 -13.18 0.38
CA SER A 100 9.99 -11.82 -0.16
C SER A 100 9.43 -10.82 0.84
N MET A 101 8.38 -11.20 1.56
CA MET A 101 7.78 -10.34 2.58
C MET A 101 8.76 -10.09 3.74
N ARG A 102 9.47 -11.12 4.17
CA ARG A 102 10.51 -10.97 5.20
C ARG A 102 11.61 -10.02 4.75
N GLU A 103 12.02 -10.12 3.50
CA GLU A 103 13.05 -9.22 2.97
C GLU A 103 12.60 -7.76 2.99
N ILE A 104 11.33 -7.50 2.69
CA ILE A 104 10.80 -6.12 2.68
C ILE A 104 10.80 -5.52 4.08
N PHE A 105 10.40 -6.27 5.10
CA PHE A 105 10.16 -5.74 6.43
C PHE A 105 11.24 -6.07 7.46
N GLU A 106 11.99 -7.14 7.26
CA GLU A 106 12.92 -7.65 8.28
C GLU A 106 14.38 -7.49 7.90
N ASN A 107 14.68 -7.11 6.65
CA ASN A 107 16.05 -6.82 6.23
C ASN A 107 16.44 -5.43 6.71
N GLY A 108 17.50 -5.32 7.50
CA GLY A 108 17.92 -4.07 8.12
C GLY A 108 18.29 -2.95 7.15
N THR A 109 18.53 -3.26 5.86
CA THR A 109 18.82 -2.25 4.83
C THR A 109 17.58 -1.89 4.02
N ALA A 110 16.45 -2.58 4.20
CA ALA A 110 15.23 -2.32 3.43
C ALA A 110 14.51 -1.07 3.94
N PRO A 111 13.87 -0.29 3.04
CA PRO A 111 13.19 0.96 3.42
C PRO A 111 12.13 0.78 4.51
N LEU A 112 11.40 -0.34 4.50
CA LEU A 112 10.31 -0.57 5.45
C LEU A 112 10.71 -1.35 6.69
N PHE A 113 12.03 -1.54 6.89
CA PHE A 113 12.53 -2.21 8.10
C PHE A 113 11.99 -1.54 9.35
N ALA A 114 11.47 -2.35 10.27
CA ALA A 114 10.94 -1.91 11.56
C ALA A 114 9.74 -0.96 11.48
N ARG A 115 9.03 -0.87 10.35
CA ARG A 115 7.80 -0.08 10.22
C ARG A 115 6.54 -0.89 10.53
N GLU A 116 6.68 -2.15 10.91
CA GLU A 116 5.54 -2.98 11.30
C GLU A 116 5.11 -2.70 12.73
N SER A 117 3.80 -2.51 12.93
CA SER A 117 3.23 -2.45 14.29
C SER A 117 2.92 -3.85 14.81
N ALA A 118 2.57 -4.78 13.90
CA ALA A 118 2.31 -6.17 14.21
C ALA A 118 2.69 -7.00 13.00
N ASN A 119 3.26 -8.17 13.25
CA ASN A 119 3.67 -9.08 12.19
C ASN A 119 2.75 -10.30 12.21
N ILE A 120 1.71 -10.26 11.36
CA ILE A 120 0.76 -11.36 11.22
C ILE A 120 1.00 -12.01 9.87
N HIS A 121 1.44 -13.26 9.90
CA HIS A 121 1.75 -13.99 8.68
C HIS A 121 0.47 -14.58 8.09
N CYS A 122 -0.14 -13.85 7.15
CA CYS A 122 -1.38 -14.26 6.50
C CYS A 122 -1.16 -14.72 5.06
N TYR A 123 0.07 -14.96 4.65
CA TYR A 123 0.40 -15.37 3.29
C TYR A 123 0.65 -16.88 3.22
N ALA A 124 0.47 -17.44 2.01
CA ALA A 124 0.66 -18.87 1.78
C ALA A 124 2.14 -19.26 1.96
N THR A 125 2.35 -20.51 2.30
CA THR A 125 3.70 -21.05 2.38
C THR A 125 4.35 -21.08 1.00
N ASP A 126 5.55 -20.58 0.89
CA ASP A 126 6.34 -20.61 -0.34
C ASP A 126 7.37 -21.73 -0.33
#